data_3c6df9943891e3f8735d42410518e7e8
#
_entry.id   3c6df9943891e3f8735d42410518e7e8
#
_cell.length_a   1.000
_cell.length_b   1.000
_cell.length_c   1.000
_cell.angle_alpha   90.00
_cell.angle_beta   90.00
_cell.angle_gamma   90.00
#
_symmetry.space_group_name_H-M   'P 1'
#
loop_
_entity.id
_entity.type
_entity.pdbx_description
1 polymer ?
#
loop_
_entity_poly.entity_id
_entity_poly.type
_entity_poly.pdbx_seq_one_letter_code
_entity_poly.pdbx_strand_id
1 'polypeptide(L)'
;MIDVAALGAIVGAAVAWFGAAMLLLADGRRGISVGLFVTALGEGAIAASSGQPAVAILLVAGAGIGGVLRLRDGQLGWGLLAPGSTPRLVLSILTLVGVLVIVESVQGSTPALFATLAVSVLGISRLTSTQRRSGALGGAALLILGLAQFGGVQAAIAAAVAIVAIGIVPAEEPLGTAA
;
A
#
# COMPACT_ATOMS: atom_id res chain seq x y z
N MET A 1 -9.34 19.32 -24.28
CA MET A 1 -8.01 18.69 -24.15
C MET A 1 -7.97 18.02 -22.78
N ILE A 2 -7.66 16.72 -22.72
CA ILE A 2 -7.49 16.01 -21.43
C ILE A 2 -6.21 16.54 -20.82
N ASP A 3 -6.29 17.00 -19.58
CA ASP A 3 -5.11 17.43 -18.83
C ASP A 3 -4.26 16.19 -18.49
N VAL A 4 -3.03 16.17 -18.96
CA VAL A 4 -2.09 15.03 -18.77
C VAL A 4 -1.80 14.82 -17.27
N ALA A 5 -1.75 15.89 -16.47
CA ALA A 5 -1.55 15.78 -15.04
C ALA A 5 -2.76 15.11 -14.36
N ALA A 6 -3.98 15.50 -14.74
CA ALA A 6 -5.20 14.88 -14.22
C ALA A 6 -5.28 13.40 -14.61
N LEU A 7 -4.94 13.04 -15.84
CA LEU A 7 -4.89 11.65 -16.28
C LEU A 7 -3.85 10.85 -15.46
N GLY A 8 -2.66 11.41 -15.27
CA GLY A 8 -1.60 10.81 -14.47
C GLY A 8 -2.03 10.54 -13.03
N ALA A 9 -2.73 11.49 -12.41
CA ALA A 9 -3.27 11.33 -11.06
C ALA A 9 -4.35 10.24 -10.97
N ILE A 10 -5.27 10.17 -11.95
CA ILE A 10 -6.32 9.14 -11.98
C ILE A 10 -5.72 7.74 -12.16
N VAL A 11 -4.80 7.59 -13.11
CA VAL A 11 -4.10 6.32 -13.32
C VAL A 11 -3.29 5.94 -12.08
N GLY A 12 -2.59 6.91 -11.47
CA GLY A 12 -1.85 6.71 -10.23
C GLY A 12 -2.75 6.20 -9.11
N ALA A 13 -3.93 6.78 -8.94
CA ALA A 13 -4.89 6.37 -7.92
C ALA A 13 -5.40 4.93 -8.14
N ALA A 14 -5.69 4.56 -9.38
CA ALA A 14 -6.09 3.20 -9.74
C ALA A 14 -4.95 2.19 -9.46
N VAL A 15 -3.71 2.54 -9.81
CA VAL A 15 -2.51 1.71 -9.56
C VAL A 15 -2.26 1.57 -8.05
N ALA A 16 -2.41 2.64 -7.26
CA ALA A 16 -2.25 2.59 -5.81
C ALA A 16 -3.28 1.64 -5.17
N TRP A 17 -4.56 1.76 -5.53
CA TRP A 17 -5.58 0.85 -5.07
C TRP A 17 -5.29 -0.61 -5.46
N PHE A 18 -4.91 -0.86 -6.71
CA PHE A 18 -4.60 -2.20 -7.19
C PHE A 18 -3.42 -2.83 -6.41
N GLY A 19 -2.35 -2.08 -6.19
CA GLY A 19 -1.21 -2.54 -5.39
C GLY A 19 -1.60 -2.86 -3.95
N ALA A 20 -2.40 -2.01 -3.32
CA ALA A 20 -2.92 -2.22 -1.97
C ALA A 20 -3.84 -3.45 -1.89
N ALA A 21 -4.70 -3.66 -2.89
CA ALA A 21 -5.54 -4.85 -3.00
C ALA A 21 -4.70 -6.13 -3.20
N MET A 22 -3.66 -6.08 -4.04
CA MET A 22 -2.70 -7.19 -4.15
C MET A 22 -2.07 -7.54 -2.81
N LEU A 23 -1.62 -6.55 -2.04
CA LEU A 23 -1.03 -6.77 -0.72
C LEU A 23 -2.06 -7.35 0.26
N LEU A 24 -3.32 -6.88 0.25
CA LEU A 24 -4.39 -7.42 1.08
C LEU A 24 -4.64 -8.91 0.80
N LEU A 25 -4.57 -9.31 -0.48
CA LEU A 25 -4.84 -10.68 -0.92
C LEU A 25 -3.62 -11.60 -0.81
N ALA A 26 -2.42 -11.04 -0.65
CA ALA A 26 -1.17 -11.79 -0.63
C ALA A 26 -0.81 -12.25 0.78
N ASP A 27 -0.50 -13.55 0.92
CA ASP A 27 0.08 -14.11 2.14
C ASP A 27 1.58 -14.45 1.97
N GLY A 28 2.09 -14.46 0.73
CA GLY A 28 3.48 -14.72 0.40
C GLY A 28 4.33 -13.44 0.31
N ARG A 29 5.62 -13.57 0.65
CA ARG A 29 6.57 -12.44 0.67
C ARG A 29 6.66 -11.68 -0.66
N ARG A 30 6.58 -12.39 -1.81
CA ARG A 30 6.61 -11.77 -3.14
C ARG A 30 5.38 -10.91 -3.38
N GLY A 31 4.19 -11.42 -3.06
CA GLY A 31 2.95 -10.69 -3.23
C GLY A 31 2.88 -9.44 -2.35
N ILE A 32 3.33 -9.54 -1.09
CA ILE A 32 3.39 -8.39 -0.17
C ILE A 32 4.38 -7.34 -0.69
N SER A 33 5.60 -7.74 -1.10
CA SER A 33 6.62 -6.80 -1.58
C SER A 33 6.22 -6.12 -2.88
N VAL A 34 5.69 -6.88 -3.85
CA VAL A 34 5.23 -6.33 -5.13
C VAL A 34 4.02 -5.43 -4.92
N GLY A 35 3.04 -5.84 -4.09
CA GLY A 35 1.88 -5.03 -3.76
C GLY A 35 2.27 -3.68 -3.15
N LEU A 36 3.21 -3.69 -2.19
CA LEU A 36 3.75 -2.48 -1.58
C LEU A 36 4.42 -1.55 -2.61
N PHE A 37 5.25 -2.11 -3.48
CA PHE A 37 5.93 -1.35 -4.52
C PHE A 37 4.97 -0.76 -5.54
N VAL A 38 3.99 -1.53 -6.01
CA VAL A 38 2.95 -1.07 -6.95
C VAL A 38 2.10 0.04 -6.32
N THR A 39 1.74 -0.08 -5.03
CA THR A 39 1.06 0.98 -4.30
C THR A 39 1.87 2.27 -4.31
N ALA A 40 3.16 2.18 -3.97
CA ALA A 40 4.04 3.35 -3.95
C ALA A 40 4.27 3.96 -5.34
N LEU A 41 4.28 3.17 -6.41
CA LEU A 41 4.30 3.69 -7.79
C LEU A 41 3.06 4.53 -8.09
N GLY A 42 1.88 4.05 -7.68
CA GLY A 42 0.63 4.80 -7.84
C GLY A 42 0.62 6.10 -7.05
N GLU A 43 1.00 6.05 -5.77
CA GLU A 43 1.12 7.23 -4.92
C GLU A 43 2.18 8.21 -5.44
N GLY A 44 3.31 7.69 -5.93
CA GLY A 44 4.36 8.48 -6.58
C GLY A 44 3.87 9.17 -7.86
N ALA A 45 3.07 8.50 -8.68
CA ALA A 45 2.48 9.09 -9.89
C ALA A 45 1.54 10.26 -9.54
N ILE A 46 0.74 10.13 -8.47
CA ILE A 46 -0.11 11.21 -7.97
C ILE A 46 0.74 12.39 -7.51
N ALA A 47 1.77 12.14 -6.69
CA ALA A 47 2.66 13.18 -6.20
C ALA A 47 3.38 13.90 -7.34
N ALA A 48 3.90 13.17 -8.32
CA ALA A 48 4.54 13.74 -9.52
C ALA A 48 3.57 14.60 -10.34
N SER A 49 2.34 14.13 -10.55
CA SER A 49 1.29 14.87 -11.25
C SER A 49 0.88 16.15 -10.52
N SER A 50 1.04 16.18 -9.20
CA SER A 50 0.78 17.34 -8.34
C SER A 50 2.01 18.27 -8.21
N GLY A 51 3.07 18.07 -9.00
CA GLY A 51 4.27 18.89 -8.97
C GLY A 51 5.21 18.60 -7.79
N GLN A 52 5.10 17.43 -7.16
CA GLN A 52 5.93 17.02 -6.02
C GLN A 52 6.85 15.83 -6.36
N PRO A 53 7.80 15.94 -7.29
CA PRO A 53 8.64 14.83 -7.73
C PRO A 53 9.54 14.27 -6.61
N ALA A 54 9.96 15.11 -5.67
CA ALA A 54 10.74 14.67 -4.52
C ALA A 54 9.95 13.69 -3.63
N VAL A 55 8.67 13.96 -3.39
CA VAL A 55 7.76 13.05 -2.67
C VAL A 55 7.63 11.72 -3.42
N ALA A 56 7.41 11.79 -4.74
CA ALA A 56 7.30 10.60 -5.59
C ALA A 56 8.55 9.69 -5.45
N ILE A 57 9.74 10.27 -5.59
CA ILE A 57 11.01 9.53 -5.48
C ILE A 57 11.16 8.90 -4.10
N LEU A 58 10.86 9.64 -3.02
CA LEU A 58 10.99 9.15 -1.65
C LEU A 58 10.05 7.97 -1.37
N LEU A 59 8.79 8.05 -1.79
CA LEU A 59 7.82 6.97 -1.58
C LEU A 59 8.21 5.71 -2.37
N VAL A 60 8.57 5.86 -3.63
CA VAL A 60 8.95 4.73 -4.48
C VAL A 60 10.26 4.10 -4.00
N ALA A 61 11.27 4.90 -3.66
CA ALA A 61 12.54 4.39 -3.15
C ALA A 61 12.36 3.69 -1.78
N GLY A 62 11.64 4.30 -0.85
CA GLY A 62 11.35 3.70 0.47
C GLY A 62 10.62 2.37 0.36
N ALA A 63 9.56 2.32 -0.46
CA ALA A 63 8.82 1.08 -0.70
C ALA A 63 9.64 0.03 -1.46
N GLY A 64 10.48 0.45 -2.41
CA GLY A 64 11.38 -0.43 -3.13
C GLY A 64 12.39 -1.10 -2.19
N ILE A 65 13.09 -0.31 -1.37
CA ILE A 65 14.05 -0.81 -0.39
C ILE A 65 13.35 -1.71 0.64
N GLY A 66 12.26 -1.24 1.25
CA GLY A 66 11.49 -2.01 2.23
C GLY A 66 10.94 -3.31 1.65
N GLY A 67 10.45 -3.27 0.40
CA GLY A 67 9.99 -4.45 -0.33
C GLY A 67 11.10 -5.47 -0.59
N VAL A 68 12.29 -5.01 -1.01
CA VAL A 68 13.47 -5.90 -1.20
C VAL A 68 13.91 -6.53 0.12
N LEU A 69 13.92 -5.77 1.20
CA LEU A 69 14.24 -6.31 2.52
C LEU A 69 13.22 -7.38 2.95
N ARG A 70 11.94 -7.16 2.65
CA ARG A 70 10.86 -8.12 2.91
C ARG A 70 10.96 -9.41 2.11
N LEU A 71 11.61 -9.40 0.95
CA LEU A 71 11.84 -10.62 0.18
C LEU A 71 12.78 -11.61 0.88
N ARG A 72 13.53 -11.17 1.90
CA ARG A 72 14.46 -12.03 2.66
C ARG A 72 13.71 -12.94 3.64
N ASP A 73 12.59 -12.44 4.23
CA ASP A 73 11.87 -13.11 5.30
C ASP A 73 10.40 -13.35 4.94
N GLY A 74 9.82 -14.45 5.44
CA GLY A 74 8.41 -14.78 5.29
C GLY A 74 8.15 -15.94 4.33
N GLN A 75 6.88 -16.31 4.19
CA GLN A 75 6.46 -17.44 3.37
C GLN A 75 6.90 -17.29 1.91
N LEU A 76 7.50 -18.35 1.39
CA LEU A 76 7.90 -18.44 -0.02
C LEU A 76 6.68 -18.33 -0.95
N GLY A 77 6.88 -17.67 -2.09
CA GLY A 77 5.88 -17.61 -3.15
C GLY A 77 5.06 -16.32 -3.15
N TRP A 78 4.01 -16.33 -3.97
CA TRP A 78 3.11 -15.19 -4.16
C TRP A 78 1.98 -15.17 -3.14
N GLY A 79 1.46 -16.35 -2.76
CA GLY A 79 0.35 -16.50 -1.80
C GLY A 79 -0.89 -15.71 -2.16
N LEU A 80 -1.08 -15.35 -3.44
CA LEU A 80 -2.27 -14.64 -3.90
C LEU A 80 -3.47 -15.60 -3.88
N LEU A 81 -4.61 -15.10 -3.42
CA LEU A 81 -5.87 -15.83 -3.38
C LEU A 81 -5.74 -17.18 -2.64
N ALA A 82 -5.06 -17.20 -1.51
CA ALA A 82 -4.99 -18.37 -0.64
C ALA A 82 -6.41 -18.87 -0.26
N PRO A 83 -6.60 -20.16 0.05
CA PRO A 83 -7.89 -20.67 0.51
C PRO A 83 -8.43 -19.81 1.66
N GLY A 84 -9.69 -19.35 1.55
CA GLY A 84 -10.31 -18.43 2.51
C GLY A 84 -10.06 -16.94 2.25
N SER A 85 -9.48 -16.55 1.11
CA SER A 85 -9.28 -15.15 0.75
C SER A 85 -10.54 -14.44 0.20
N THR A 86 -11.63 -15.16 -0.04
CA THR A 86 -12.89 -14.60 -0.55
C THR A 86 -13.37 -13.37 0.24
N PRO A 87 -13.37 -13.35 1.59
CA PRO A 87 -13.77 -12.16 2.34
C PRO A 87 -12.87 -10.95 2.06
N ARG A 88 -11.56 -11.17 1.87
CA ARG A 88 -10.60 -10.10 1.55
C ARG A 88 -10.82 -9.54 0.14
N LEU A 89 -11.17 -10.42 -0.82
CA LEU A 89 -11.52 -9.99 -2.19
C LEU A 89 -12.79 -9.14 -2.17
N VAL A 90 -13.83 -9.61 -1.50
CA VAL A 90 -15.07 -8.83 -1.34
C VAL A 90 -14.78 -7.49 -0.68
N LEU A 91 -13.97 -7.47 0.36
CA LEU A 91 -13.59 -6.26 1.07
C LEU A 91 -12.82 -5.28 0.17
N SER A 92 -11.91 -5.76 -0.69
CA SER A 92 -11.19 -4.89 -1.62
C SER A 92 -12.13 -4.23 -2.64
N ILE A 93 -13.13 -4.97 -3.13
CA ILE A 93 -14.15 -4.45 -4.05
C ILE A 93 -15.08 -3.47 -3.32
N LEU A 94 -15.54 -3.81 -2.12
CA LEU A 94 -16.36 -2.91 -1.30
C LEU A 94 -15.62 -1.62 -0.95
N THR A 95 -14.33 -1.71 -0.67
CA THR A 95 -13.49 -0.53 -0.45
C THR A 95 -13.44 0.34 -1.70
N LEU A 96 -13.24 -0.25 -2.88
CA LEU A 96 -13.25 0.50 -4.14
C LEU A 96 -14.57 1.26 -4.31
N VAL A 97 -15.70 0.55 -4.23
CA VAL A 97 -17.03 1.15 -4.43
C VAL A 97 -17.34 2.18 -3.33
N GLY A 98 -17.10 1.83 -2.07
CA GLY A 98 -17.38 2.71 -0.94
C GLY A 98 -16.56 4.00 -0.98
N VAL A 99 -15.27 3.91 -1.30
CA VAL A 99 -14.40 5.08 -1.41
C VAL A 99 -14.79 5.95 -2.61
N LEU A 100 -15.17 5.34 -3.75
CA LEU A 100 -15.68 6.09 -4.89
C LEU A 100 -16.92 6.90 -4.53
N VAL A 101 -17.89 6.29 -3.85
CA VAL A 101 -19.11 6.97 -3.41
C VAL A 101 -18.81 8.13 -2.44
N ILE A 102 -17.89 7.90 -1.48
CA ILE A 102 -17.48 8.95 -0.54
C ILE A 102 -16.80 10.09 -1.28
N VAL A 103 -15.85 9.79 -2.16
CA VAL A 103 -15.10 10.81 -2.90
C VAL A 103 -16.01 11.62 -3.82
N GLU A 104 -16.98 10.99 -4.49
CA GLU A 104 -17.97 11.71 -5.31
C GLU A 104 -18.87 12.64 -4.48
N SER A 105 -19.14 12.30 -3.21
CA SER A 105 -19.96 13.12 -2.31
C SER A 105 -19.23 14.34 -1.75
N VAL A 106 -17.89 14.37 -1.82
CA VAL A 106 -17.06 15.46 -1.30
C VAL A 106 -16.74 16.47 -2.40
N GLN A 107 -17.17 17.72 -2.21
CA GLN A 107 -16.83 18.81 -3.14
C GLN A 107 -15.31 19.04 -3.14
N GLY A 108 -14.72 19.10 -4.34
CA GLY A 108 -13.27 19.26 -4.50
C GLY A 108 -12.49 17.95 -4.31
N SER A 109 -13.15 16.81 -4.43
CA SER A 109 -12.50 15.50 -4.38
C SER A 109 -11.42 15.37 -5.45
N THR A 110 -10.30 14.77 -5.05
CA THR A 110 -9.14 14.56 -5.91
C THR A 110 -8.77 13.07 -6.00
N PRO A 111 -8.10 12.63 -7.07
CA PRO A 111 -7.56 11.28 -7.15
C PRO A 111 -6.65 10.93 -5.96
N ALA A 112 -5.95 11.92 -5.40
CA ALA A 112 -5.13 11.75 -4.20
C ALA A 112 -5.98 11.38 -2.98
N LEU A 113 -7.13 12.03 -2.76
CA LEU A 113 -8.05 11.68 -1.67
C LEU A 113 -8.57 10.25 -1.82
N PHE A 114 -8.96 9.85 -3.04
CA PHE A 114 -9.36 8.47 -3.32
C PHE A 114 -8.25 7.48 -2.97
N ALA A 115 -7.03 7.70 -3.47
CA ALA A 115 -5.92 6.79 -3.22
C ALA A 115 -5.61 6.68 -1.72
N THR A 116 -5.53 7.81 -1.03
CA THR A 116 -5.28 7.84 0.41
C THR A 116 -6.33 7.07 1.21
N LEU A 117 -7.62 7.29 0.94
CA LEU A 117 -8.68 6.57 1.64
C LEU A 117 -8.65 5.08 1.31
N ALA A 118 -8.53 4.72 0.03
CA ALA A 118 -8.51 3.34 -0.40
C ALA A 118 -7.32 2.57 0.18
N VAL A 119 -6.11 3.12 0.07
CA VAL A 119 -4.89 2.51 0.60
C VAL A 119 -4.94 2.38 2.13
N SER A 120 -5.41 3.42 2.84
CA SER A 120 -5.53 3.40 4.30
C SER A 120 -6.55 2.38 4.78
N VAL A 121 -7.73 2.31 4.16
CA VAL A 121 -8.78 1.34 4.52
C VAL A 121 -8.28 -0.09 4.29
N LEU A 122 -7.62 -0.35 3.16
CA LEU A 122 -7.05 -1.68 2.89
C LEU A 122 -5.91 -2.02 3.85
N GLY A 123 -5.09 -1.03 4.26
CA GLY A 123 -4.07 -1.18 5.28
C GLY A 123 -4.65 -1.57 6.64
N ILE A 124 -5.69 -0.85 7.11
CA ILE A 124 -6.41 -1.18 8.35
C ILE A 124 -7.03 -2.57 8.27
N SER A 125 -7.68 -2.87 7.14
CA SER A 125 -8.30 -4.17 6.92
C SER A 125 -7.29 -5.31 6.99
N ARG A 126 -6.08 -5.08 6.47
CA ARG A 126 -4.99 -6.06 6.55
C ARG A 126 -4.50 -6.24 7.98
N LEU A 127 -4.35 -5.15 8.74
CA LEU A 127 -3.94 -5.19 10.15
C LEU A 127 -4.92 -5.99 11.01
N THR A 128 -6.22 -5.79 10.80
CA THR A 128 -7.26 -6.42 11.62
C THR A 128 -7.60 -7.85 11.21
N SER A 129 -7.38 -8.20 9.94
CA SER A 129 -7.74 -9.52 9.39
C SER A 129 -6.62 -10.56 9.44
N THR A 130 -5.40 -10.17 9.80
CA THR A 130 -4.25 -11.08 9.79
C THR A 130 -3.81 -11.45 11.21
N GLN A 131 -3.54 -12.73 11.42
CA GLN A 131 -2.87 -13.23 12.63
C GLN A 131 -1.35 -13.36 12.43
N ARG A 132 -0.88 -13.16 11.20
CA ARG A 132 0.53 -13.29 10.85
C ARG A 132 1.23 -11.95 10.95
N ARG A 133 2.39 -11.93 11.58
CA ARG A 133 3.22 -10.72 11.73
C ARG A 133 3.57 -10.09 10.38
N SER A 134 3.89 -10.90 9.36
CA SER A 134 4.18 -10.41 8.00
C SER A 134 3.01 -9.62 7.39
N GLY A 135 1.78 -10.10 7.59
CA GLY A 135 0.58 -9.40 7.14
C GLY A 135 0.35 -8.08 7.87
N ALA A 136 0.53 -8.08 9.20
CA ALA A 136 0.39 -6.87 10.02
C ALA A 136 1.40 -5.79 9.61
N LEU A 137 2.66 -6.18 9.40
CA LEU A 137 3.71 -5.27 8.96
C LEU A 137 3.43 -4.70 7.54
N GLY A 138 2.88 -5.53 6.64
CA GLY A 138 2.41 -5.06 5.34
C GLY A 138 1.26 -4.06 5.44
N GLY A 139 0.28 -4.33 6.30
CA GLY A 139 -0.83 -3.41 6.57
C GLY A 139 -0.36 -2.07 7.17
N ALA A 140 0.60 -2.11 8.10
CA ALA A 140 1.21 -0.90 8.65
C ALA A 140 1.94 -0.08 7.56
N ALA A 141 2.68 -0.75 6.67
CA ALA A 141 3.36 -0.08 5.56
C ALA A 141 2.38 0.61 4.60
N LEU A 142 1.22 -0.04 4.31
CA LEU A 142 0.16 0.59 3.51
C LEU A 142 -0.42 1.83 4.18
N LEU A 143 -0.70 1.78 5.48
CA LEU A 143 -1.20 2.94 6.23
C LEU A 143 -0.23 4.11 6.17
N ILE A 144 1.05 3.83 6.36
CA ILE A 144 2.11 4.85 6.29
C ILE A 144 2.17 5.47 4.89
N LEU A 145 2.07 4.66 3.82
CA LEU A 145 2.03 5.16 2.44
C LEU A 145 0.81 6.05 2.21
N GLY A 146 -0.39 5.59 2.54
CA GLY A 146 -1.60 6.35 2.33
C GLY A 146 -1.58 7.71 3.07
N LEU A 147 -1.08 7.76 4.31
CA LEU A 147 -1.01 8.99 5.10
C LEU A 147 0.10 9.94 4.63
N ALA A 148 1.14 9.44 3.98
CA ALA A 148 2.26 10.24 3.53
C ALA A 148 1.89 11.31 2.49
N GLN A 149 0.81 11.14 1.77
CA GLN A 149 0.31 12.10 0.78
C GLN A 149 -0.08 13.46 1.38
N PHE A 150 -0.46 13.50 2.65
CA PHE A 150 -0.93 14.74 3.28
C PHE A 150 0.17 15.65 3.81
N GLY A 151 1.37 15.14 4.06
CA GLY A 151 2.42 15.85 4.80
C GLY A 151 3.59 16.34 3.95
N GLY A 152 3.51 16.25 2.63
CA GLY A 152 4.58 16.70 1.73
C GLY A 152 5.91 15.94 1.94
N VAL A 153 7.03 16.63 1.67
CA VAL A 153 8.37 16.00 1.68
C VAL A 153 8.75 15.43 3.05
N GLN A 154 8.39 16.10 4.14
CA GLN A 154 8.73 15.61 5.50
C GLN A 154 8.00 14.31 5.83
N ALA A 155 6.71 14.23 5.51
CA ALA A 155 5.96 13.00 5.69
C ALA A 155 6.46 11.88 4.78
N ALA A 156 6.85 12.20 3.54
CA ALA A 156 7.42 11.23 2.62
C ALA A 156 8.77 10.67 3.13
N ILE A 157 9.63 11.50 3.72
CA ILE A 157 10.87 11.04 4.37
C ILE A 157 10.54 10.11 5.54
N ALA A 158 9.64 10.54 6.43
CA ALA A 158 9.25 9.72 7.58
C ALA A 158 8.64 8.38 7.14
N ALA A 159 7.78 8.40 6.12
CA ALA A 159 7.19 7.21 5.54
C ALA A 159 8.25 6.27 4.94
N ALA A 160 9.18 6.80 4.14
CA ALA A 160 10.25 6.02 3.55
C ALA A 160 11.10 5.33 4.63
N VAL A 161 11.51 6.07 5.66
CA VAL A 161 12.29 5.53 6.80
C VAL A 161 11.48 4.45 7.54
N ALA A 162 10.20 4.71 7.83
CA ALA A 162 9.36 3.76 8.54
C ALA A 162 9.13 2.46 7.73
N ILE A 163 8.94 2.56 6.41
CA ILE A 163 8.75 1.40 5.53
C ILE A 163 10.04 0.57 5.45
N VAL A 164 11.20 1.22 5.37
CA VAL A 164 12.50 0.53 5.42
C VAL A 164 12.69 -0.15 6.77
N ALA A 165 12.38 0.53 7.88
CA ALA A 165 12.44 -0.07 9.22
C ALA A 165 11.52 -1.29 9.36
N ILE A 166 10.27 -1.19 8.86
CA ILE A 166 9.34 -2.32 8.78
C ILE A 166 9.96 -3.46 7.95
N GLY A 167 10.67 -3.17 6.86
CA GLY A 167 11.34 -4.16 6.02
C GLY A 167 12.42 -4.96 6.75
N ILE A 168 13.08 -4.35 7.75
CA ILE A 168 14.14 -4.99 8.56
C ILE A 168 13.54 -5.89 9.64
N VAL A 169 12.31 -5.61 10.12
CA VAL A 169 11.69 -6.39 11.20
C VAL A 169 11.41 -7.83 10.73
N PRO A 170 11.89 -8.88 11.44
CA PRO A 170 11.64 -10.27 11.06
C PRO A 170 10.14 -10.57 10.97
N ALA A 171 9.75 -11.23 9.88
CA ALA A 171 8.36 -11.55 9.60
C ALA A 171 7.87 -12.80 10.33
N GLU A 172 8.78 -13.74 10.59
CA GLU A 172 8.49 -14.98 11.29
C GLU A 172 9.14 -14.93 12.67
N GLU A 173 8.37 -15.27 13.71
CA GLU A 173 8.98 -15.67 14.95
C GLU A 173 9.65 -17.03 14.69
N PRO A 174 10.90 -17.24 15.12
CA PRO A 174 11.45 -18.57 15.11
C PRO A 174 10.44 -19.45 15.86
N LEU A 175 9.95 -20.49 15.18
CA LEU A 175 9.10 -21.50 15.81
C LEU A 175 9.85 -21.92 17.06
N GLY A 176 9.33 -21.49 18.21
CA GLY A 176 9.91 -21.89 19.49
C GLY A 176 10.01 -23.41 19.42
N THR A 177 11.21 -23.93 19.51
CA THR A 177 11.42 -25.33 19.80
C THR A 177 10.59 -25.63 21.03
N ALA A 178 9.44 -26.23 20.83
CA ALA A 178 8.66 -26.79 21.91
C ALA A 178 9.58 -27.78 22.58
N ALA A 179 10.11 -27.40 23.75
CA ALA A 179 10.86 -28.27 24.64
C ALA A 179 9.92 -29.25 25.32
#